data_59ac98a3a2a563b43ba4f0b31635fc36
#
_entry.id   59ac98a3a2a563b43ba4f0b31635fc36
#
_cell.length_a   1.000
_cell.length_b   1.000
_cell.length_c   1.000
_cell.angle_alpha   90.00
_cell.angle_beta   90.00
_cell.angle_gamma   90.00
#
_symmetry.space_group_name_H-M   'P 1'
#
loop_
_entity.id
_entity.type
_entity.pdbx_description
1 polymer ?
#
loop_
_entity_poly.entity_id
_entity_poly.type
_entity_poly.pdbx_seq_one_letter_code
_entity_poly.pdbx_strand_id
1 'polypeptide(L)'
;MHTSRLQKALSILANLAIVWMELKAIPLSWSGVHAQMFLFYTELSNLFAMAVCLAVALCQLRALVAGGEMPGWARTLKYTVTCCLMLTFLTVVFVLAPMYGPDGHYVMLLTSSMLYNHFLNPVTAFVSFVLLERAPALPRRAVSCAMIPTLVYGGIMLAANVAKVYKGPYPFFYVYEQPLWASGMWMVVILGGAVLIAWAVWKLGGGRRAA
;
A
#
# COMPACT_ATOMS: atom_id res chain seq x y z
N MET A 1 -18.67 -16.48 -6.97
CA MET A 1 -17.45 -17.24 -7.30
C MET A 1 -16.90 -17.80 -6.01
N HIS A 2 -16.60 -19.09 -5.95
CA HIS A 2 -15.95 -19.72 -4.79
C HIS A 2 -14.44 -19.81 -5.07
N THR A 3 -13.65 -19.52 -4.06
CA THR A 3 -12.18 -19.61 -4.14
C THR A 3 -11.78 -21.09 -4.00
N SER A 4 -10.97 -21.61 -4.94
CA SER A 4 -10.52 -23.00 -4.88
C SER A 4 -9.56 -23.23 -3.70
N ARG A 5 -9.41 -24.51 -3.26
CA ARG A 5 -8.44 -24.87 -2.21
C ARG A 5 -7.02 -24.44 -2.55
N LEU A 6 -6.63 -24.61 -3.80
CA LEU A 6 -5.30 -24.18 -4.30
C LEU A 6 -5.13 -22.67 -4.20
N GLN A 7 -6.13 -21.88 -4.62
CA GLN A 7 -6.07 -20.42 -4.49
C GLN A 7 -5.95 -19.97 -3.03
N LYS A 8 -6.68 -20.61 -2.10
CA LYS A 8 -6.56 -20.32 -0.66
C LYS A 8 -5.15 -20.62 -0.13
N ALA A 9 -4.58 -21.78 -0.51
CA ALA A 9 -3.23 -22.14 -0.10
C ALA A 9 -2.18 -21.15 -0.67
N LEU A 10 -2.27 -20.80 -1.96
CA LEU A 10 -1.39 -19.80 -2.56
C LEU A 10 -1.56 -18.41 -1.96
N SER A 11 -2.80 -18.01 -1.61
CA SER A 11 -3.05 -16.75 -0.91
C SER A 11 -2.39 -16.75 0.48
N ILE A 12 -2.49 -17.84 1.25
CA ILE A 12 -1.81 -17.98 2.54
C ILE A 12 -0.30 -17.76 2.35
N LEU A 13 0.33 -18.46 1.40
CA LEU A 13 1.76 -18.35 1.13
C LEU A 13 2.17 -16.93 0.72
N ALA A 14 1.41 -16.29 -0.17
CA ALA A 14 1.69 -14.92 -0.61
C ALA A 14 1.57 -13.90 0.54
N ASN A 15 0.55 -14.03 1.39
CA ASN A 15 0.38 -13.14 2.53
C ASN A 15 1.47 -13.36 3.60
N LEU A 16 1.85 -14.61 3.89
CA LEU A 16 2.96 -14.92 4.78
C LEU A 16 4.32 -14.47 4.21
N ALA A 17 4.50 -14.51 2.88
CA ALA A 17 5.68 -13.96 2.24
C ALA A 17 5.80 -12.44 2.47
N ILE A 18 4.69 -11.68 2.38
CA ILE A 18 4.68 -10.25 2.70
C ILE A 18 5.07 -10.03 4.18
N VAL A 19 4.51 -10.81 5.10
CA VAL A 19 4.87 -10.73 6.53
C VAL A 19 6.37 -10.97 6.73
N TRP A 20 6.91 -12.02 6.10
CA TRP A 20 8.33 -12.35 6.18
C TRP A 20 9.23 -11.26 5.58
N MET A 21 8.87 -10.73 4.40
CA MET A 21 9.61 -9.65 3.74
C MET A 21 9.63 -8.39 4.61
N GLU A 22 8.52 -8.04 5.25
CA GLU A 22 8.45 -6.88 6.12
C GLU A 22 9.29 -7.07 7.39
N LEU A 23 9.28 -8.27 7.99
CA LEU A 23 10.17 -8.60 9.11
C LEU A 23 11.66 -8.49 8.74
N LYS A 24 12.02 -8.65 7.46
CA LYS A 24 13.38 -8.39 6.96
C LYS A 24 13.62 -6.89 6.70
N ALA A 25 12.60 -6.16 6.23
CA ALA A 25 12.72 -4.75 5.92
C ALA A 25 12.88 -3.87 7.17
N ILE A 26 12.14 -4.15 8.25
CA ILE A 26 12.14 -3.37 9.51
C ILE A 26 13.56 -3.12 10.06
N PRO A 27 14.41 -4.14 10.31
CA PRO A 27 15.76 -3.89 10.82
C PRO A 27 16.64 -3.12 9.83
N LEU A 28 16.45 -3.29 8.52
CA LEU A 28 17.17 -2.53 7.50
C LEU A 28 16.75 -1.05 7.48
N SER A 29 15.45 -0.76 7.58
CA SER A 29 14.93 0.61 7.71
C SER A 29 15.38 1.24 9.03
N TRP A 30 15.31 0.49 10.12
CA TRP A 30 15.77 0.97 11.42
C TRP A 30 17.26 1.33 11.43
N SER A 31 18.12 0.52 10.81
CA SER A 31 19.55 0.82 10.71
C SER A 31 19.86 2.07 9.88
N GLY A 32 18.99 2.41 8.91
CA GLY A 32 19.17 3.57 8.05
C GLY A 32 18.63 4.87 8.63
N VAL A 33 17.41 4.85 9.16
CA VAL A 33 16.68 6.06 9.55
C VAL A 33 16.11 6.03 10.99
N HIS A 34 16.36 4.98 11.74
CA HIS A 34 15.89 4.78 13.13
C HIS A 34 14.38 5.07 13.30
N ALA A 35 14.00 5.74 14.37
CA ALA A 35 12.60 6.08 14.66
C ALA A 35 11.94 6.98 13.61
N GLN A 36 12.73 7.65 12.73
CA GLN A 36 12.17 8.45 11.65
C GLN A 36 11.42 7.59 10.60
N MET A 37 11.68 6.27 10.55
CA MET A 37 10.93 5.36 9.69
C MET A 37 9.41 5.51 9.87
N PHE A 38 8.92 5.76 11.07
CA PHE A 38 7.51 5.95 11.37
C PHE A 38 6.90 7.27 10.84
N LEU A 39 7.70 8.13 10.22
CA LEU A 39 7.26 9.34 9.55
C LEU A 39 7.05 9.12 8.04
N PHE A 40 7.51 8.00 7.48
CA PHE A 40 7.35 7.70 6.05
C PHE A 40 6.06 6.92 5.78
N TYR A 41 5.29 7.36 4.78
CA TYR A 41 4.12 6.64 4.31
C TYR A 41 4.43 5.20 3.88
N THR A 42 5.58 5.01 3.25
CA THR A 42 6.10 3.71 2.83
C THR A 42 6.14 2.72 4.00
N GLU A 43 6.81 3.11 5.08
CA GLU A 43 6.99 2.25 6.26
C GLU A 43 5.64 1.97 6.93
N LEU A 44 4.83 3.01 7.16
CA LEU A 44 3.52 2.85 7.79
C LEU A 44 2.58 1.97 6.95
N SER A 45 2.59 2.12 5.63
CA SER A 45 1.76 1.30 4.74
C SER A 45 2.22 -0.17 4.69
N ASN A 46 3.53 -0.43 4.77
CA ASN A 46 4.07 -1.79 4.83
C ASN A 46 3.83 -2.46 6.20
N LEU A 47 3.98 -1.74 7.32
CA LEU A 47 3.61 -2.24 8.65
C LEU A 47 2.10 -2.57 8.73
N PHE A 48 1.25 -1.69 8.19
CA PHE A 48 -0.18 -1.94 8.10
C PHE A 48 -0.47 -3.18 7.22
N ALA A 49 0.23 -3.31 6.09
CA ALA A 49 0.11 -4.47 5.22
C ALA A 49 0.56 -5.76 5.91
N MET A 50 1.64 -5.75 6.68
CA MET A 50 2.09 -6.89 7.47
C MET A 50 0.99 -7.39 8.42
N ALA A 51 0.39 -6.49 9.20
CA ALA A 51 -0.68 -6.84 10.13
C ALA A 51 -1.92 -7.41 9.42
N VAL A 52 -2.35 -6.75 8.33
CA VAL A 52 -3.50 -7.19 7.53
C VAL A 52 -3.22 -8.52 6.81
N CYS A 53 -2.03 -8.69 6.22
CA CYS A 53 -1.68 -9.93 5.53
C CYS A 53 -1.61 -11.12 6.50
N LEU A 54 -1.14 -10.93 7.73
CA LEU A 54 -1.19 -11.96 8.77
C LEU A 54 -2.66 -12.34 9.08
N ALA A 55 -3.53 -11.35 9.28
CA ALA A 55 -4.96 -11.60 9.53
C ALA A 55 -5.63 -12.31 8.34
N VAL A 56 -5.31 -11.91 7.10
CA VAL A 56 -5.81 -12.57 5.88
C VAL A 56 -5.33 -14.00 5.78
N ALA A 57 -4.05 -14.28 6.06
CA ALA A 57 -3.50 -15.64 6.06
C ALA A 57 -4.25 -16.54 7.06
N LEU A 58 -4.52 -16.04 8.27
CA LEU A 58 -5.30 -16.77 9.30
C LEU A 58 -6.75 -16.99 8.86
N CYS A 59 -7.41 -15.98 8.26
CA CYS A 59 -8.77 -16.13 7.72
C CYS A 59 -8.83 -17.16 6.58
N GLN A 60 -7.86 -17.14 5.68
CA GLN A 60 -7.76 -18.10 4.58
C GLN A 60 -7.46 -19.52 5.09
N LEU A 61 -6.59 -19.66 6.10
CA LEU A 61 -6.31 -20.95 6.74
C LEU A 61 -7.59 -21.53 7.36
N ARG A 62 -8.34 -20.72 8.12
CA ARG A 62 -9.64 -21.12 8.66
C ARG A 62 -10.60 -21.54 7.55
N ALA A 63 -10.71 -20.76 6.47
CA ALA A 63 -11.57 -21.07 5.33
C ALA A 63 -11.12 -22.33 4.57
N LEU A 64 -9.83 -22.65 4.57
CA LEU A 64 -9.27 -23.86 3.95
C LEU A 64 -9.62 -25.12 4.78
N VAL A 65 -9.51 -25.04 6.11
CA VAL A 65 -9.71 -26.16 7.04
C VAL A 65 -11.21 -26.40 7.33
N ALA A 66 -11.93 -25.35 7.72
CA ALA A 66 -13.34 -25.45 8.13
C ALA A 66 -14.34 -25.29 6.97
N GLY A 67 -13.86 -25.01 5.77
CA GLY A 67 -14.69 -24.62 4.62
C GLY A 67 -15.12 -23.15 4.67
N GLY A 68 -15.72 -22.67 3.59
CA GLY A 68 -16.20 -21.30 3.48
C GLY A 68 -15.23 -20.36 2.75
N GLU A 69 -15.47 -19.06 2.90
CA GLU A 69 -14.71 -17.99 2.25
C GLU A 69 -14.12 -17.02 3.28
N MET A 70 -13.16 -16.24 2.85
CA MET A 70 -12.57 -15.16 3.64
C MET A 70 -13.65 -14.13 4.03
N PRO A 71 -13.68 -13.62 5.27
CA PRO A 71 -14.64 -12.60 5.69
C PRO A 71 -14.52 -11.31 4.86
N GLY A 72 -15.67 -10.65 4.60
CA GLY A 72 -15.69 -9.42 3.80
C GLY A 72 -14.83 -8.28 4.35
N TRP A 73 -14.75 -8.15 5.69
CA TRP A 73 -13.89 -7.16 6.35
C TRP A 73 -12.39 -7.41 6.07
N ALA A 74 -11.95 -8.67 6.13
CA ALA A 74 -10.55 -9.02 5.87
C ALA A 74 -10.18 -8.72 4.41
N ARG A 75 -11.10 -9.01 3.47
CA ARG A 75 -10.92 -8.67 2.07
C ARG A 75 -10.88 -7.15 1.84
N THR A 76 -11.73 -6.39 2.53
CA THR A 76 -11.73 -4.92 2.43
C THR A 76 -10.42 -4.33 2.96
N LEU A 77 -9.91 -4.83 4.09
CA LEU A 77 -8.60 -4.42 4.61
C LEU A 77 -7.47 -4.80 3.65
N LYS A 78 -7.48 -6.02 3.11
CA LYS A 78 -6.48 -6.45 2.11
C LYS A 78 -6.50 -5.55 0.87
N TYR A 79 -7.68 -5.22 0.37
CA TYR A 79 -7.86 -4.26 -0.71
C TYR A 79 -7.24 -2.89 -0.35
N THR A 80 -7.55 -2.37 0.83
CA THR A 80 -7.05 -1.07 1.31
C THR A 80 -5.53 -1.04 1.37
N VAL A 81 -4.89 -2.03 1.99
CA VAL A 81 -3.42 -2.07 2.07
C VAL A 81 -2.77 -2.29 0.70
N THR A 82 -3.41 -3.07 -0.18
CA THR A 82 -2.94 -3.22 -1.57
C THR A 82 -2.95 -1.88 -2.31
N CYS A 83 -3.98 -1.05 -2.12
CA CYS A 83 -4.03 0.30 -2.69
C CYS A 83 -2.92 1.20 -2.12
N CYS A 84 -2.67 1.16 -0.80
CA CYS A 84 -1.60 1.92 -0.17
C CYS A 84 -0.22 1.53 -0.71
N LEU A 85 0.06 0.23 -0.79
CA LEU A 85 1.33 -0.30 -1.32
C LEU A 85 1.51 0.03 -2.81
N MET A 86 0.45 -0.06 -3.62
CA MET A 86 0.50 0.32 -5.03
C MET A 86 0.72 1.82 -5.21
N LEU A 87 0.17 2.68 -4.33
CA LEU A 87 0.46 4.10 -4.33
C LEU A 87 1.94 4.36 -4.03
N THR A 88 2.50 3.69 -3.02
CA THR A 88 3.95 3.73 -2.72
C THR A 88 4.77 3.33 -3.94
N PHE A 89 4.51 2.16 -4.52
CA PHE A 89 5.24 1.65 -5.67
C PHE A 89 5.22 2.63 -6.86
N LEU A 90 4.03 3.07 -7.27
CA LEU A 90 3.91 3.95 -8.43
C LEU A 90 4.46 5.35 -8.17
N THR A 91 4.32 5.88 -6.94
CA THR A 91 4.97 7.15 -6.55
C THR A 91 6.48 7.04 -6.60
N VAL A 92 7.05 5.94 -6.15
CA VAL A 92 8.50 5.71 -6.26
C VAL A 92 8.92 5.62 -7.72
N VAL A 93 8.26 4.80 -8.52
CA VAL A 93 8.64 4.57 -9.93
C VAL A 93 8.54 5.84 -10.77
N PHE A 94 7.46 6.62 -10.62
CA PHE A 94 7.16 7.74 -11.52
C PHE A 94 7.52 9.12 -10.96
N VAL A 95 7.77 9.23 -9.65
CA VAL A 95 8.04 10.52 -9.00
C VAL A 95 9.39 10.51 -8.30
N LEU A 96 9.57 9.67 -7.27
CA LEU A 96 10.73 9.77 -6.39
C LEU A 96 12.01 9.27 -7.04
N ALA A 97 11.99 8.14 -7.74
CA ALA A 97 13.17 7.58 -8.38
C ALA A 97 13.71 8.51 -9.50
N PRO A 98 12.88 9.08 -10.40
CA PRO A 98 13.33 10.09 -11.34
C PRO A 98 13.93 11.34 -10.69
N MET A 99 13.38 11.79 -9.55
CA MET A 99 13.92 12.94 -8.81
C MET A 99 15.26 12.65 -8.13
N TYR A 100 15.57 11.38 -7.86
CA TYR A 100 16.82 10.96 -7.23
C TYR A 100 18.01 10.95 -8.21
N GLY A 101 17.76 10.99 -9.52
CA GLY A 101 18.76 11.01 -10.58
C GLY A 101 18.92 9.68 -11.33
N PRO A 102 20.00 9.49 -12.10
CA PRO A 102 20.17 8.35 -13.00
C PRO A 102 20.03 6.96 -12.33
N ASP A 103 20.57 6.82 -11.12
CA ASP A 103 20.53 5.56 -10.37
C ASP A 103 19.29 5.42 -9.48
N GLY A 104 18.35 6.37 -9.54
CA GLY A 104 17.22 6.44 -8.62
C GLY A 104 16.34 5.20 -8.61
N HIS A 105 16.07 4.61 -9.77
CA HIS A 105 15.30 3.36 -9.82
C HIS A 105 16.05 2.19 -9.20
N TYR A 106 17.36 2.07 -9.43
CA TYR A 106 18.16 1.04 -8.80
C TYR A 106 18.16 1.19 -7.27
N VAL A 107 18.50 2.38 -6.79
CA VAL A 107 18.59 2.66 -5.36
C VAL A 107 17.23 2.49 -4.66
N MET A 108 16.17 3.07 -5.23
CA MET A 108 14.86 3.11 -4.57
C MET A 108 14.01 1.85 -4.75
N LEU A 109 14.37 0.93 -5.66
CA LEU A 109 13.59 -0.29 -5.89
C LEU A 109 14.35 -1.57 -5.57
N LEU A 110 15.69 -1.54 -5.60
CA LEU A 110 16.49 -2.79 -5.60
C LEU A 110 17.51 -2.88 -4.47
N THR A 111 17.60 -1.87 -3.57
CA THR A 111 18.59 -1.87 -2.49
C THR A 111 17.95 -1.92 -1.11
N SER A 112 18.60 -2.60 -0.15
CA SER A 112 18.25 -2.62 1.27
C SER A 112 16.75 -2.87 1.53
N SER A 113 16.13 -2.13 2.46
CA SER A 113 14.69 -2.18 2.75
C SER A 113 13.83 -1.71 1.57
N MET A 114 14.37 -0.89 0.67
CA MET A 114 13.65 -0.38 -0.50
C MET A 114 13.18 -1.50 -1.43
N LEU A 115 13.98 -2.58 -1.61
CA LEU A 115 13.59 -3.75 -2.39
C LEU A 115 12.27 -4.37 -1.87
N TYR A 116 12.13 -4.49 -0.57
CA TYR A 116 10.93 -5.06 0.04
C TYR A 116 9.77 -4.06 0.01
N ASN A 117 10.00 -2.85 0.50
CA ASN A 117 8.95 -1.87 0.76
C ASN A 117 8.41 -1.20 -0.51
N HIS A 118 9.26 -0.98 -1.50
CA HIS A 118 8.86 -0.30 -2.73
C HIS A 118 8.56 -1.24 -3.89
N PHE A 119 9.01 -2.49 -3.87
CA PHE A 119 8.84 -3.39 -5.00
C PHE A 119 8.18 -4.73 -4.63
N LEU A 120 8.82 -5.55 -3.81
CA LEU A 120 8.35 -6.92 -3.58
C LEU A 120 7.01 -6.98 -2.85
N ASN A 121 6.84 -6.25 -1.75
CA ASN A 121 5.59 -6.21 -0.99
C ASN A 121 4.42 -5.67 -1.84
N PRO A 122 4.54 -4.50 -2.53
CA PRO A 122 3.48 -3.99 -3.41
C PRO A 122 3.08 -4.97 -4.52
N VAL A 123 4.06 -5.52 -5.23
CA VAL A 123 3.79 -6.44 -6.35
C VAL A 123 3.13 -7.73 -5.84
N THR A 124 3.65 -8.31 -4.76
CA THR A 124 3.07 -9.53 -4.17
C THR A 124 1.65 -9.28 -3.66
N ALA A 125 1.41 -8.16 -2.98
CA ALA A 125 0.08 -7.77 -2.51
C ALA A 125 -0.91 -7.61 -3.66
N PHE A 126 -0.52 -6.93 -4.73
CA PHE A 126 -1.35 -6.73 -5.92
C PHE A 126 -1.69 -8.05 -6.61
N VAL A 127 -0.68 -8.86 -6.90
CA VAL A 127 -0.85 -10.15 -7.58
C VAL A 127 -1.73 -11.08 -6.75
N SER A 128 -1.47 -11.21 -5.43
CA SER A 128 -2.28 -12.07 -4.56
C SER A 128 -3.73 -11.59 -4.51
N PHE A 129 -3.96 -10.29 -4.35
CA PHE A 129 -5.30 -9.72 -4.27
C PHE A 129 -6.10 -9.94 -5.55
N VAL A 130 -5.50 -9.66 -6.72
CA VAL A 130 -6.18 -9.72 -8.01
C VAL A 130 -6.44 -11.16 -8.48
N LEU A 131 -5.49 -12.08 -8.23
CA LEU A 131 -5.58 -13.45 -8.76
C LEU A 131 -6.15 -14.45 -7.76
N LEU A 132 -5.84 -14.31 -6.47
CA LEU A 132 -6.11 -15.34 -5.47
C LEU A 132 -7.27 -14.99 -4.52
N GLU A 133 -7.59 -13.71 -4.35
CA GLU A 133 -8.50 -13.23 -3.28
C GLU A 133 -9.75 -12.55 -3.86
N ARG A 134 -10.39 -13.17 -4.85
CA ARG A 134 -11.51 -12.57 -5.61
C ARG A 134 -12.87 -12.65 -4.91
N ALA A 135 -13.02 -13.47 -3.87
CA ALA A 135 -14.26 -13.63 -3.12
C ALA A 135 -14.10 -13.19 -1.65
N PRO A 136 -15.14 -12.64 -1.02
CA PRO A 136 -16.40 -12.14 -1.59
C PRO A 136 -16.21 -10.87 -2.44
N ALA A 137 -17.21 -10.52 -3.28
CA ALA A 137 -17.14 -9.31 -4.11
C ALA A 137 -17.06 -8.03 -3.26
N LEU A 138 -16.24 -7.05 -3.69
CA LEU A 138 -16.10 -5.77 -3.00
C LEU A 138 -17.19 -4.78 -3.43
N PRO A 139 -17.87 -4.13 -2.48
CA PRO A 139 -18.79 -3.05 -2.79
C PRO A 139 -18.04 -1.81 -3.30
N ARG A 140 -18.73 -0.96 -4.08
CA ARG A 140 -18.11 0.27 -4.62
C ARG A 140 -17.60 1.22 -3.52
N ARG A 141 -18.27 1.25 -2.35
CA ARG A 141 -17.83 2.03 -1.18
C ARG A 141 -16.42 1.68 -0.70
N ALA A 142 -15.91 0.48 -1.01
CA ALA A 142 -14.54 0.10 -0.66
C ALA A 142 -13.50 1.04 -1.28
N VAL A 143 -13.78 1.62 -2.47
CA VAL A 143 -12.89 2.60 -3.12
C VAL A 143 -12.68 3.82 -2.22
N SER A 144 -13.75 4.37 -1.64
CA SER A 144 -13.65 5.49 -0.70
C SER A 144 -12.94 5.09 0.60
N CYS A 145 -13.21 3.88 1.11
CA CYS A 145 -12.52 3.37 2.31
C CYS A 145 -11.00 3.26 2.11
N ALA A 146 -10.56 2.86 0.91
CA ALA A 146 -9.14 2.72 0.60
C ALA A 146 -8.38 4.06 0.58
N MET A 147 -9.10 5.18 0.45
CA MET A 147 -8.50 6.52 0.50
C MET A 147 -8.18 6.98 1.93
N ILE A 148 -8.82 6.40 2.95
CA ILE A 148 -8.72 6.88 4.34
C ILE A 148 -7.28 6.92 4.85
N PRO A 149 -6.45 5.86 4.74
CA PRO A 149 -5.08 5.92 5.24
C PRO A 149 -4.24 7.02 4.57
N THR A 150 -4.39 7.18 3.26
CA THR A 150 -3.67 8.20 2.48
C THR A 150 -4.10 9.61 2.87
N LEU A 151 -5.40 9.85 3.04
CA LEU A 151 -5.93 11.15 3.44
C LEU A 151 -5.53 11.52 4.87
N VAL A 152 -5.57 10.56 5.80
CA VAL A 152 -5.15 10.77 7.20
C VAL A 152 -3.66 11.09 7.24
N TYR A 153 -2.81 10.28 6.61
CA TYR A 153 -1.38 10.53 6.59
C TYR A 153 -1.04 11.86 5.90
N GLY A 154 -1.58 12.10 4.71
CA GLY A 154 -1.33 13.31 3.94
C GLY A 154 -1.80 14.57 4.69
N GLY A 155 -2.97 14.50 5.34
CA GLY A 155 -3.50 15.59 6.15
C GLY A 155 -2.62 15.92 7.36
N ILE A 156 -2.14 14.90 8.09
CA ILE A 156 -1.22 15.09 9.22
C ILE A 156 0.10 15.71 8.75
N MET A 157 0.72 15.17 7.70
CA MET A 157 2.01 15.66 7.20
C MET A 157 1.91 17.08 6.63
N LEU A 158 0.84 17.37 5.90
CA LEU A 158 0.57 18.72 5.39
C LEU A 158 0.35 19.71 6.53
N ALA A 159 -0.47 19.39 7.52
CA ALA A 159 -0.70 20.23 8.69
C ALA A 159 0.59 20.50 9.47
N ALA A 160 1.42 19.48 9.68
CA ALA A 160 2.72 19.62 10.35
C ALA A 160 3.69 20.53 9.57
N ASN A 161 3.69 20.44 8.23
CA ASN A 161 4.49 21.32 7.38
C ASN A 161 3.97 22.78 7.44
N VAL A 162 2.66 22.99 7.27
CA VAL A 162 2.04 24.31 7.35
C VAL A 162 2.29 24.96 8.72
N ALA A 163 2.21 24.18 9.80
CA ALA A 163 2.51 24.66 11.15
C ALA A 163 4.03 24.83 11.41
N LYS A 164 4.90 24.49 10.45
CA LYS A 164 6.38 24.53 10.57
C LYS A 164 6.94 23.66 11.69
N VAL A 165 6.20 22.64 12.12
CA VAL A 165 6.61 21.66 13.14
C VAL A 165 7.49 20.59 12.50
N TYR A 166 7.16 20.16 11.29
CA TYR A 166 7.92 19.16 10.54
C TYR A 166 7.82 19.42 9.04
N LYS A 167 8.96 19.45 8.35
CA LYS A 167 9.02 19.70 6.90
C LYS A 167 8.29 18.63 6.08
N GLY A 168 8.24 17.40 6.62
CA GLY A 168 7.72 16.23 5.91
C GLY A 168 8.82 15.44 5.18
N PRO A 169 8.59 14.14 4.91
CA PRO A 169 9.60 13.27 4.31
C PRO A 169 9.65 13.33 2.78
N TYR A 170 8.70 14.02 2.15
CA TYR A 170 8.58 14.07 0.69
C TYR A 170 8.48 15.47 0.14
N PRO A 171 9.11 15.75 -1.05
CA PRO A 171 9.13 17.08 -1.67
C PRO A 171 7.75 17.69 -1.91
N PHE A 172 6.75 16.88 -2.18
CA PHE A 172 5.38 17.36 -2.44
C PHE A 172 4.69 17.96 -1.21
N PHE A 173 5.24 17.81 0.01
CA PHE A 173 4.77 18.49 1.21
C PHE A 173 5.46 19.84 1.48
N TYR A 174 6.51 20.22 0.75
CA TYR A 174 7.32 21.41 1.04
C TYR A 174 6.63 22.70 0.60
N VAL A 175 5.51 23.06 1.23
CA VAL A 175 4.66 24.19 0.79
C VAL A 175 5.35 25.54 0.84
N TYR A 176 6.41 25.72 1.64
CA TYR A 176 7.19 26.96 1.73
C TYR A 176 8.39 27.02 0.78
N GLU A 177 8.72 25.91 0.10
CA GLU A 177 9.86 25.83 -0.83
C GLU A 177 9.42 25.73 -2.29
N GLN A 178 8.12 25.83 -2.53
CA GLN A 178 7.54 25.77 -3.86
C GLN A 178 6.36 26.74 -3.98
N PRO A 179 6.04 27.20 -5.20
CA PRO A 179 4.89 28.07 -5.40
C PRO A 179 3.56 27.34 -5.08
N LEU A 180 2.55 28.07 -4.66
CA LEU A 180 1.25 27.50 -4.24
C LEU A 180 0.59 26.61 -5.31
N TRP A 181 0.71 26.99 -6.59
CA TRP A 181 0.20 26.18 -7.69
C TRP A 181 0.86 24.79 -7.78
N ALA A 182 2.17 24.72 -7.48
CA ALA A 182 2.89 23.42 -7.49
C ALA A 182 2.42 22.53 -6.34
N SER A 183 2.19 23.09 -5.14
CA SER A 183 1.58 22.35 -4.03
C SER A 183 0.19 21.83 -4.41
N GLY A 184 -0.65 22.65 -5.06
CA GLY A 184 -1.95 22.20 -5.59
C GLY A 184 -1.83 21.10 -6.64
N MET A 185 -0.87 21.21 -7.55
CA MET A 185 -0.59 20.18 -8.57
C MET A 185 -0.19 18.85 -7.91
N TRP A 186 0.69 18.87 -6.91
CA TRP A 186 1.07 17.66 -6.18
C TRP A 186 -0.11 17.00 -5.47
N MET A 187 -1.02 17.79 -4.88
CA MET A 187 -2.25 17.25 -4.30
C MET A 187 -3.09 16.51 -5.34
N VAL A 188 -3.26 17.09 -6.53
CA VAL A 188 -3.99 16.46 -7.64
C VAL A 188 -3.28 15.18 -8.11
N VAL A 189 -1.96 15.20 -8.29
CA VAL A 189 -1.19 14.03 -8.74
C VAL A 189 -1.27 12.88 -7.73
N ILE A 190 -1.01 13.14 -6.45
CA ILE A 190 -0.98 12.08 -5.43
C ILE A 190 -2.39 11.58 -5.11
N LEU A 191 -3.36 12.45 -4.84
CA LEU A 191 -4.72 12.02 -4.49
C LEU A 191 -5.47 11.49 -5.72
N GLY A 192 -5.32 12.11 -6.88
CA GLY A 192 -5.88 11.61 -8.14
C GLY A 192 -5.30 10.25 -8.52
N GLY A 193 -3.98 10.08 -8.39
CA GLY A 193 -3.31 8.80 -8.55
C GLY A 193 -3.84 7.74 -7.59
N ALA A 194 -4.01 8.07 -6.30
CA ALA A 194 -4.57 7.17 -5.30
C ALA A 194 -6.00 6.71 -5.65
N VAL A 195 -6.87 7.63 -6.12
CA VAL A 195 -8.23 7.29 -6.58
C VAL A 195 -8.20 6.38 -7.79
N LEU A 196 -7.35 6.67 -8.78
CA LEU A 196 -7.20 5.83 -9.99
C LEU A 196 -6.69 4.44 -9.63
N ILE A 197 -5.70 4.33 -8.75
CA ILE A 197 -5.19 3.04 -8.25
C ILE A 197 -6.30 2.28 -7.53
N ALA A 198 -7.00 2.93 -6.60
CA ALA A 198 -8.09 2.30 -5.86
C ALA A 198 -9.18 1.78 -6.81
N TRP A 199 -9.59 2.58 -7.79
CA TRP A 199 -10.56 2.17 -8.79
C TRP A 199 -10.05 1.00 -9.67
N ALA A 200 -8.80 1.06 -10.14
CA ALA A 200 -8.22 0.02 -10.98
C ALA A 200 -8.07 -1.32 -10.21
N VAL A 201 -7.55 -1.28 -8.98
CA VAL A 201 -7.42 -2.46 -8.11
C VAL A 201 -8.81 -3.05 -7.78
N TRP A 202 -9.82 -2.20 -7.51
CA TRP A 202 -11.19 -2.63 -7.29
C TRP A 202 -11.76 -3.35 -8.52
N LYS A 203 -11.58 -2.78 -9.72
CA LYS A 203 -12.08 -3.35 -10.97
C LYS A 203 -11.41 -4.69 -11.29
N LEU A 204 -10.08 -4.76 -11.15
CA LEU A 204 -9.29 -5.97 -11.41
C LEU A 204 -9.53 -7.06 -10.37
N GLY A 205 -9.69 -6.69 -9.11
CA GLY A 205 -9.94 -7.61 -8.00
C GLY A 205 -11.36 -8.18 -7.93
N GLY A 206 -12.26 -7.90 -8.88
CA GLY A 206 -13.62 -8.43 -8.91
C GLY A 206 -14.62 -7.60 -8.08
N GLY A 207 -14.46 -6.28 -8.11
CA GLY A 207 -15.49 -5.36 -7.60
C GLY A 207 -16.81 -5.51 -8.36
N ARG A 208 -17.93 -5.44 -7.62
CA ARG A 208 -19.29 -5.43 -8.23
C ARG A 208 -19.79 -3.99 -8.30
N ARG A 209 -20.28 -3.61 -9.48
CA ARG A 209 -21.20 -2.47 -9.59
C ARG A 209 -22.47 -2.84 -8.81
N ALA A 210 -22.98 -1.89 -8.01
CA ALA A 210 -24.33 -2.04 -7.48
C ALA A 210 -25.27 -2.16 -8.71
N ALA A 211 -26.08 -3.23 -8.70
CA ALA A 211 -27.16 -3.38 -9.66
C ALA A 211 -28.19 -2.30 -9.40
#